data_d0022ae29435b16a38bbca317ad571c6
#
_entry.id   d0022ae29435b16a38bbca317ad571c6
#
_cell.length_a   1.000
_cell.length_b   1.000
_cell.length_c   1.000
_cell.angle_alpha   90.00
_cell.angle_beta   90.00
_cell.angle_gamma   90.00
#
_symmetry.space_group_name_H-M   'P 1'
#
loop_
_entity.id
_entity.type
_entity.pdbx_description
1 polymer ?
#
loop_
_entity_poly.entity_id
_entity_poly.type
_entity_poly.pdbx_seq_one_letter_code
_entity_poly.pdbx_strand_id
1 'polypeptide(L)'
;TYRATQEDKVKWVEFLTKSDGSLEDPSLDKVKVADWVNKTAQESDVAPVNGVNNVDSEGKVLTVAREGKPGLKTNNTEQIIKDLMASLSDGKDYSGTFHYDDVAPSWDTKQVAEGTENLVYKAAEGEKWVDIDLSTDTVTAYLGGKVAGGPFYMVPGAPDTPTVTGTFHVYLKYESQTMRGENADGSKYETEGVPWVTYFTGS
;
A
#
# COMPACT_ATOMS: atom_id res chain seq x y z
N THR A 1 -1.26 -16.60 -6.15
CA THR A 1 -1.49 -18.07 -6.05
C THR A 1 -0.50 -18.67 -5.07
N TYR A 2 -0.98 -19.42 -4.10
CA TYR A 2 -0.16 -20.13 -3.11
C TYR A 2 -0.24 -21.64 -3.41
N ARG A 3 0.86 -22.34 -3.21
CA ARG A 3 0.94 -23.78 -3.45
C ARG A 3 1.77 -24.44 -2.35
N ALA A 4 1.19 -25.46 -1.70
CA ALA A 4 1.94 -26.28 -0.75
C ALA A 4 3.04 -27.06 -1.48
N THR A 5 4.25 -26.95 -0.96
CA THR A 5 5.40 -27.70 -1.46
C THR A 5 5.32 -29.20 -1.06
N GLN A 6 6.17 -30.02 -1.65
CA GLN A 6 6.29 -31.42 -1.20
C GLN A 6 6.74 -31.51 0.25
N GLU A 7 7.62 -30.59 0.69
CA GLU A 7 8.09 -30.53 2.07
C GLU A 7 6.97 -30.19 3.05
N ASP A 8 6.07 -29.24 2.69
CA ASP A 8 4.90 -28.92 3.50
C ASP A 8 3.99 -30.14 3.66
N LYS A 9 3.70 -30.84 2.55
CA LYS A 9 2.84 -32.01 2.54
C LYS A 9 3.38 -33.16 3.37
N VAL A 10 4.71 -33.39 3.35
CA VAL A 10 5.35 -34.42 4.19
C VAL A 10 5.20 -34.08 5.67
N LYS A 11 5.28 -32.82 6.06
CA LYS A 11 5.09 -32.38 7.46
C LYS A 11 3.67 -32.60 7.96
N TRP A 12 2.68 -32.64 7.06
CA TRP A 12 1.27 -32.87 7.41
C TRP A 12 0.94 -34.30 7.75
N VAL A 13 1.79 -35.26 7.36
CA VAL A 13 1.58 -36.69 7.66
C VAL A 13 2.16 -37.01 9.03
N GLU A 14 1.40 -37.72 9.84
CA GLU A 14 1.82 -38.26 11.12
C GLU A 14 1.67 -39.77 11.18
N PHE A 15 2.55 -40.38 11.96
CA PHE A 15 2.56 -41.80 12.25
C PHE A 15 2.42 -41.98 13.76
N LEU A 16 1.27 -42.45 14.19
CA LEU A 16 1.03 -42.76 15.58
C LEU A 16 1.47 -44.21 15.90
N THR A 17 1.79 -44.46 17.15
CA THR A 17 2.21 -45.78 17.65
C THR A 17 1.09 -46.38 18.49
N LYS A 18 0.66 -47.57 18.17
CA LYS A 18 -0.31 -48.35 18.96
C LYS A 18 0.29 -48.79 20.29
N SER A 19 -0.58 -49.21 21.20
CA SER A 19 -0.17 -49.69 22.54
C SER A 19 0.72 -50.93 22.52
N ASP A 20 0.70 -51.71 21.44
CA ASP A 20 1.55 -52.88 21.20
C ASP A 20 2.89 -52.54 20.54
N GLY A 21 3.18 -51.25 20.29
CA GLY A 21 4.44 -50.76 19.69
C GLY A 21 4.41 -50.78 18.15
N SER A 22 3.35 -51.23 17.50
CA SER A 22 3.21 -51.16 16.05
C SER A 22 2.75 -49.75 15.62
N LEU A 23 3.04 -49.38 14.35
CA LEU A 23 2.57 -48.11 13.78
C LEU A 23 1.10 -48.22 13.36
N GLU A 24 0.40 -47.12 13.56
CA GLU A 24 -0.90 -46.90 12.92
C GLU A 24 -0.75 -46.59 11.43
N ASP A 25 -1.82 -46.66 10.69
CA ASP A 25 -1.85 -46.14 9.33
C ASP A 25 -1.56 -44.64 9.35
N PRO A 26 -0.83 -44.08 8.35
CA PRO A 26 -0.55 -42.68 8.27
C PRO A 26 -1.83 -41.84 8.30
N SER A 27 -1.83 -40.78 9.13
CA SER A 27 -2.95 -39.84 9.22
C SER A 27 -2.46 -38.42 8.94
N LEU A 28 -3.40 -37.51 8.70
CA LEU A 28 -3.11 -36.11 8.48
C LEU A 28 -3.19 -35.33 9.80
N ASP A 29 -2.11 -34.64 10.12
CA ASP A 29 -2.05 -33.70 11.24
C ASP A 29 -2.86 -32.43 10.90
N LYS A 30 -4.07 -32.36 11.42
CA LYS A 30 -4.99 -31.23 11.21
C LYS A 30 -4.38 -29.90 11.66
N VAL A 31 -3.57 -29.90 12.72
CA VAL A 31 -2.98 -28.67 13.26
C VAL A 31 -1.97 -28.11 12.26
N LYS A 32 -1.08 -28.95 11.73
CA LYS A 32 -0.09 -28.52 10.75
C LYS A 32 -0.70 -28.07 9.42
N VAL A 33 -1.78 -28.73 8.96
CA VAL A 33 -2.54 -28.30 7.80
C VAL A 33 -3.18 -26.92 8.05
N ALA A 34 -3.83 -26.76 9.22
CA ALA A 34 -4.45 -25.49 9.60
C ALA A 34 -3.41 -24.36 9.75
N ASP A 35 -2.26 -24.63 10.33
CA ASP A 35 -1.17 -23.66 10.47
C ASP A 35 -0.68 -23.18 9.10
N TRP A 36 -0.51 -24.09 8.15
CA TRP A 36 -0.12 -23.74 6.79
C TRP A 36 -1.18 -22.85 6.10
N VAL A 37 -2.45 -23.24 6.17
CA VAL A 37 -3.56 -22.46 5.59
C VAL A 37 -3.65 -21.08 6.23
N ASN A 38 -3.60 -21.00 7.56
CA ASN A 38 -3.68 -19.73 8.30
C ASN A 38 -2.49 -18.81 8.01
N LYS A 39 -1.28 -19.36 7.94
CA LYS A 39 -0.09 -18.60 7.54
C LYS A 39 -0.24 -18.04 6.12
N THR A 40 -0.66 -18.88 5.19
CA THR A 40 -0.88 -18.49 3.79
C THR A 40 -1.97 -17.41 3.68
N ALA A 41 -3.05 -17.52 4.47
CA ALA A 41 -4.09 -16.51 4.56
C ALA A 41 -3.53 -15.17 5.09
N GLN A 42 -2.75 -15.19 6.17
CA GLN A 42 -2.11 -13.98 6.72
C GLN A 42 -1.17 -13.31 5.72
N GLU A 43 -0.43 -14.07 4.92
CA GLU A 43 0.43 -13.54 3.85
C GLU A 43 -0.38 -12.89 2.71
N SER A 44 -1.63 -13.29 2.54
CA SER A 44 -2.54 -12.72 1.54
C SER A 44 -3.36 -11.54 2.06
N ASP A 45 -3.45 -11.35 3.38
CA ASP A 45 -4.15 -10.23 4.00
C ASP A 45 -3.45 -8.92 3.65
N VAL A 46 -4.24 -7.85 3.55
CA VAL A 46 -3.74 -6.49 3.31
C VAL A 46 -4.11 -5.62 4.49
N ALA A 47 -3.12 -5.05 5.16
CA ALA A 47 -3.37 -4.11 6.24
C ALA A 47 -4.03 -2.82 5.70
N PRO A 48 -5.02 -2.24 6.41
CA PRO A 48 -5.57 -0.96 6.03
C PRO A 48 -4.52 0.16 6.15
N VAL A 49 -4.62 1.15 5.28
CA VAL A 49 -3.84 2.39 5.40
C VAL A 49 -4.70 3.42 6.11
N ASN A 50 -4.26 3.84 7.31
CA ASN A 50 -5.01 4.82 8.09
C ASN A 50 -5.03 6.19 7.41
N GLY A 51 -6.19 6.85 7.46
CA GLY A 51 -6.35 8.23 7.02
C GLY A 51 -5.78 9.23 8.02
N VAL A 52 -5.54 10.46 7.58
CA VAL A 52 -5.13 11.57 8.44
C VAL A 52 -5.90 12.81 8.01
N ASN A 53 -6.60 13.41 8.97
CA ASN A 53 -7.29 14.68 8.80
C ASN A 53 -6.55 15.81 9.51
N ASN A 54 -6.35 16.92 8.84
CA ASN A 54 -5.91 18.16 9.49
C ASN A 54 -7.14 18.95 9.91
N VAL A 55 -7.22 19.27 11.20
CA VAL A 55 -8.40 19.85 11.85
C VAL A 55 -8.07 21.19 12.50
N ASP A 56 -9.07 22.06 12.64
CA ASP A 56 -8.96 23.28 13.44
C ASP A 56 -9.05 23.00 14.95
N SER A 57 -9.01 24.02 15.76
CA SER A 57 -9.08 23.93 17.23
C SER A 57 -10.41 23.36 17.74
N GLU A 58 -11.47 23.38 16.94
CA GLU A 58 -12.79 22.85 17.26
C GLU A 58 -12.96 21.39 16.78
N GLY A 59 -11.96 20.83 16.10
CA GLY A 59 -11.97 19.48 15.55
C GLY A 59 -12.64 19.36 14.17
N LYS A 60 -12.96 20.47 13.53
CA LYS A 60 -13.51 20.47 12.15
C LYS A 60 -12.41 20.15 11.17
N VAL A 61 -12.66 19.18 10.29
CA VAL A 61 -11.72 18.80 9.21
C VAL A 61 -11.60 19.94 8.21
N LEU A 62 -10.39 20.44 8.03
CA LEU A 62 -10.06 21.48 7.05
C LEU A 62 -9.39 20.87 5.80
N THR A 63 -8.64 19.79 5.97
CA THR A 63 -7.96 19.10 4.88
C THR A 63 -7.81 17.62 5.21
N VAL A 64 -8.01 16.77 4.22
CA VAL A 64 -7.63 15.35 4.30
C VAL A 64 -6.16 15.27 3.89
N ALA A 65 -5.27 15.12 4.88
CA ALA A 65 -3.83 15.06 4.66
C ALA A 65 -3.38 13.72 4.08
N ARG A 66 -4.13 12.66 4.34
CA ARG A 66 -3.94 11.33 3.74
C ARG A 66 -5.25 10.58 3.72
N GLU A 67 -5.65 10.10 2.55
CA GLU A 67 -6.81 9.22 2.41
C GLU A 67 -6.57 7.87 3.07
N GLY A 68 -7.58 7.40 3.80
CA GLY A 68 -7.61 6.04 4.31
C GLY A 68 -7.92 5.05 3.18
N LYS A 69 -7.25 3.89 3.20
CA LYS A 69 -7.55 2.79 2.27
C LYS A 69 -7.95 1.56 3.06
N PRO A 70 -9.04 0.87 2.69
CA PRO A 70 -9.41 -0.37 3.35
C PRO A 70 -8.34 -1.44 3.15
N GLY A 71 -8.18 -2.27 4.16
CA GLY A 71 -7.43 -3.52 4.07
C GLY A 71 -8.33 -4.68 3.68
N LEU A 72 -7.74 -5.85 3.56
CA LEU A 72 -8.43 -7.10 3.27
C LEU A 72 -8.05 -8.14 4.32
N LYS A 73 -9.05 -8.85 4.87
CA LYS A 73 -8.85 -9.93 5.84
C LYS A 73 -9.52 -11.20 5.33
N THR A 74 -8.77 -12.28 5.25
CA THR A 74 -9.31 -13.58 4.84
C THR A 74 -10.36 -14.06 5.84
N ASN A 75 -11.52 -14.53 5.33
CA ASN A 75 -12.68 -14.89 6.13
C ASN A 75 -13.15 -16.36 6.00
N ASN A 76 -12.50 -17.16 5.16
CA ASN A 76 -12.95 -18.53 4.86
C ASN A 76 -11.90 -19.62 5.13
N THR A 77 -10.90 -19.37 5.99
CA THR A 77 -9.83 -20.33 6.29
C THR A 77 -10.36 -21.63 6.87
N GLU A 78 -11.35 -21.59 7.76
CA GLU A 78 -11.96 -22.80 8.35
C GLU A 78 -12.58 -23.71 7.29
N GLN A 79 -13.28 -23.14 6.31
CA GLN A 79 -13.87 -23.90 5.23
C GLN A 79 -12.78 -24.51 4.33
N ILE A 80 -11.75 -23.75 4.00
CA ILE A 80 -10.60 -24.25 3.22
C ILE A 80 -9.90 -25.38 3.94
N ILE A 81 -9.65 -25.29 5.25
CA ILE A 81 -9.02 -26.35 6.05
C ILE A 81 -9.87 -27.61 6.00
N LYS A 82 -11.18 -27.49 6.20
CA LYS A 82 -12.11 -28.61 6.16
C LYS A 82 -12.10 -29.34 4.80
N ASP A 83 -12.21 -28.57 3.72
CA ASP A 83 -12.28 -29.11 2.36
C ASP A 83 -10.92 -29.70 1.92
N LEU A 84 -9.81 -29.05 2.28
CA LEU A 84 -8.47 -29.56 2.04
C LEU A 84 -8.24 -30.90 2.76
N MET A 85 -8.59 -30.97 4.05
CA MET A 85 -8.46 -32.22 4.82
C MET A 85 -9.30 -33.36 4.20
N ALA A 86 -10.53 -33.08 3.80
CA ALA A 86 -11.40 -34.08 3.16
C ALA A 86 -10.80 -34.57 1.83
N SER A 87 -10.33 -33.66 0.97
CA SER A 87 -9.73 -34.02 -0.32
C SER A 87 -8.46 -34.84 -0.16
N LEU A 88 -7.59 -34.46 0.78
CA LEU A 88 -6.33 -35.18 1.05
C LEU A 88 -6.61 -36.58 1.62
N SER A 89 -7.61 -36.74 2.49
CA SER A 89 -8.02 -38.03 3.03
C SER A 89 -8.56 -38.97 1.93
N ASP A 90 -9.20 -38.39 0.91
CA ASP A 90 -9.67 -39.13 -0.28
C ASP A 90 -8.57 -39.39 -1.32
N GLY A 91 -7.33 -38.92 -1.07
CA GLY A 91 -6.22 -39.01 -2.03
C GLY A 91 -6.39 -38.14 -3.26
N LYS A 92 -7.16 -37.02 -3.14
CA LYS A 92 -7.47 -36.10 -4.23
C LYS A 92 -6.70 -34.82 -4.10
N ASP A 93 -6.43 -34.14 -5.22
CA ASP A 93 -5.95 -32.78 -5.24
C ASP A 93 -7.04 -31.81 -4.75
N TYR A 94 -6.60 -30.74 -4.10
CA TYR A 94 -7.46 -29.64 -3.66
C TYR A 94 -7.02 -28.31 -4.28
N SER A 95 -8.01 -27.52 -4.69
CA SER A 95 -7.85 -26.13 -5.09
C SER A 95 -8.95 -25.30 -4.44
N GLY A 96 -8.58 -24.30 -3.67
CA GLY A 96 -9.48 -23.38 -3.00
C GLY A 96 -9.14 -21.92 -3.30
N THR A 97 -10.09 -21.03 -3.02
CA THR A 97 -9.91 -19.58 -3.18
C THR A 97 -10.16 -18.90 -1.83
N PHE A 98 -9.24 -18.01 -1.42
CA PHE A 98 -9.48 -17.15 -0.26
C PHE A 98 -10.53 -16.09 -0.60
N HIS A 99 -11.47 -15.92 0.31
CA HIS A 99 -12.42 -14.83 0.30
C HIS A 99 -12.02 -13.83 1.39
N TYR A 100 -12.35 -12.55 1.17
CA TYR A 100 -11.88 -11.47 2.04
C TYR A 100 -13.04 -10.60 2.48
N ASP A 101 -12.94 -10.10 3.70
CA ASP A 101 -13.72 -8.98 4.19
C ASP A 101 -12.87 -7.71 4.16
N ASP A 102 -13.51 -6.57 3.91
CA ASP A 102 -12.87 -5.26 4.01
C ASP A 102 -12.61 -4.90 5.48
N VAL A 103 -11.38 -4.47 5.74
CA VAL A 103 -10.99 -3.90 7.03
C VAL A 103 -10.95 -2.39 6.90
N ALA A 104 -11.89 -1.70 7.55
CA ALA A 104 -11.95 -0.25 7.48
C ALA A 104 -10.68 0.41 8.06
N PRO A 105 -10.17 1.48 7.41
CA PRO A 105 -9.06 2.25 7.97
C PRO A 105 -9.53 3.05 9.19
N SER A 106 -8.64 3.27 10.14
CA SER A 106 -8.83 4.28 11.19
C SER A 106 -8.41 5.66 10.67
N TRP A 107 -8.83 6.72 11.40
CA TRP A 107 -8.55 8.09 11.05
C TRP A 107 -7.86 8.79 12.22
N ASP A 108 -6.67 9.32 11.97
CA ASP A 108 -5.95 10.18 12.90
C ASP A 108 -6.29 11.65 12.61
N THR A 109 -6.21 12.49 13.63
CA THR A 109 -6.39 13.94 13.50
C THR A 109 -5.10 14.66 13.91
N LYS A 110 -4.77 15.74 13.18
CA LYS A 110 -3.68 16.64 13.51
C LYS A 110 -4.18 18.07 13.49
N GLN A 111 -3.73 18.89 14.45
CA GLN A 111 -4.03 20.31 14.43
C GLN A 111 -3.32 21.01 13.29
N VAL A 112 -4.02 21.89 12.57
CA VAL A 112 -3.40 22.73 11.55
C VAL A 112 -2.39 23.68 12.18
N ALA A 113 -1.30 23.93 11.47
CA ALA A 113 -0.27 24.84 11.89
C ALA A 113 -0.75 26.29 11.81
N GLU A 114 -0.27 27.13 12.70
CA GLU A 114 -0.41 28.59 12.62
C GLU A 114 0.20 29.12 11.30
N GLY A 115 -0.44 30.12 10.71
CA GLY A 115 -0.01 30.72 9.44
C GLY A 115 -0.52 30.01 8.18
N THR A 116 -1.38 28.98 8.34
CA THR A 116 -2.01 28.31 7.19
C THR A 116 -3.32 28.96 6.73
N GLU A 117 -3.82 29.99 7.41
CA GLU A 117 -5.16 30.58 7.24
C GLU A 117 -5.42 31.03 5.79
N ASN A 118 -4.39 31.59 5.13
CA ASN A 118 -4.47 32.09 3.77
C ASN A 118 -3.77 31.17 2.75
N LEU A 119 -3.27 29.99 3.16
CA LEU A 119 -2.63 29.05 2.26
C LEU A 119 -3.67 28.11 1.63
N VAL A 120 -3.38 27.63 0.44
CA VAL A 120 -4.25 26.68 -0.31
C VAL A 120 -4.38 25.34 0.40
N TYR A 121 -3.34 24.94 1.16
CA TYR A 121 -3.30 23.71 1.92
C TYR A 121 -3.20 24.00 3.42
N LYS A 122 -4.05 23.35 4.23
CA LYS A 122 -4.11 23.50 5.69
C LYS A 122 -3.23 22.43 6.33
N ALA A 123 -1.92 22.63 6.26
CA ALA A 123 -0.93 21.71 6.77
C ALA A 123 -0.93 21.64 8.31
N ALA A 124 -0.60 20.48 8.86
CA ALA A 124 -0.35 20.31 10.28
C ALA A 124 1.03 20.86 10.68
N GLU A 125 1.26 21.03 11.99
CA GLU A 125 2.58 21.44 12.49
C GLU A 125 3.67 20.44 12.04
N GLY A 126 4.77 20.96 11.50
CA GLY A 126 5.89 20.16 10.99
C GLY A 126 5.62 19.37 9.71
N GLU A 127 4.43 19.47 9.13
CA GLU A 127 4.12 18.83 7.86
C GLU A 127 4.85 19.52 6.70
N LYS A 128 5.52 18.72 5.87
CA LYS A 128 6.25 19.20 4.68
C LYS A 128 5.36 19.08 3.46
N TRP A 129 5.17 20.17 2.76
CA TRP A 129 4.40 20.19 1.53
C TRP A 129 4.95 21.22 0.54
N VAL A 130 4.52 21.12 -0.70
CA VAL A 130 4.95 21.97 -1.81
C VAL A 130 3.72 22.50 -2.51
N ASP A 131 3.66 23.80 -2.72
CA ASP A 131 2.71 24.46 -3.59
C ASP A 131 3.31 24.64 -4.97
N ILE A 132 2.60 24.17 -5.98
CA ILE A 132 2.94 24.33 -7.41
C ILE A 132 1.88 25.22 -8.02
N ASP A 133 2.18 26.49 -8.16
CA ASP A 133 1.28 27.50 -8.73
C ASP A 133 1.51 27.62 -10.25
N LEU A 134 0.60 27.07 -11.01
CA LEU A 134 0.62 27.10 -12.49
C LEU A 134 0.23 28.47 -13.06
N SER A 135 -0.33 29.38 -12.25
CA SER A 135 -0.67 30.72 -12.72
C SER A 135 0.54 31.67 -12.73
N THR A 136 1.50 31.39 -11.86
CA THR A 136 2.75 32.14 -11.73
C THR A 136 3.99 31.35 -12.14
N ASP A 137 3.83 30.08 -12.51
CA ASP A 137 4.89 29.15 -12.83
C ASP A 137 5.93 29.04 -11.71
N THR A 138 5.45 28.91 -10.47
CA THR A 138 6.32 28.87 -9.30
C THR A 138 6.09 27.65 -8.41
N VAL A 139 7.14 27.27 -7.69
CA VAL A 139 7.14 26.21 -6.68
C VAL A 139 7.60 26.77 -5.35
N THR A 140 6.78 26.62 -4.31
CA THR A 140 7.11 27.04 -2.95
C THR A 140 7.05 25.86 -1.99
N ALA A 141 8.11 25.64 -1.24
CA ALA A 141 8.17 24.60 -0.21
C ALA A 141 7.79 25.17 1.15
N TYR A 142 7.03 24.40 1.92
CA TYR A 142 6.53 24.78 3.24
C TYR A 142 6.83 23.73 4.30
N LEU A 143 6.92 24.21 5.55
CA LEU A 143 6.90 23.41 6.76
C LEU A 143 5.76 23.94 7.65
N GLY A 144 4.67 23.20 7.75
CA GLY A 144 3.43 23.72 8.33
C GLY A 144 2.96 24.96 7.59
N GLY A 145 2.73 26.07 8.29
CA GLY A 145 2.36 27.36 7.72
C GLY A 145 3.52 28.26 7.28
N LYS A 146 4.78 27.79 7.39
CA LYS A 146 5.97 28.63 7.13
C LYS A 146 6.64 28.24 5.81
N VAL A 147 7.04 29.26 5.03
CA VAL A 147 7.87 29.04 3.83
C VAL A 147 9.24 28.48 4.25
N ALA A 148 9.59 27.33 3.69
CA ALA A 148 10.88 26.65 3.87
C ALA A 148 11.83 26.90 2.69
N GLY A 149 11.30 27.24 1.51
CA GLY A 149 12.11 27.57 0.32
C GLY A 149 11.24 28.03 -0.83
N GLY A 150 11.79 28.87 -1.71
CA GLY A 150 11.09 29.45 -2.84
C GLY A 150 10.56 30.89 -2.57
N PRO A 151 9.68 31.39 -3.47
CA PRO A 151 9.25 30.73 -4.69
C PRO A 151 10.39 30.54 -5.71
N PHE A 152 10.41 29.38 -6.36
CA PHE A 152 11.34 29.09 -7.46
C PHE A 152 10.55 29.02 -8.75
N TYR A 153 11.10 29.54 -9.85
CA TYR A 153 10.48 29.37 -11.16
C TYR A 153 10.59 27.93 -11.64
N MET A 154 9.54 27.47 -12.29
CA MET A 154 9.47 26.15 -12.90
C MET A 154 9.01 26.25 -14.37
N VAL A 155 9.20 25.17 -15.10
CA VAL A 155 8.62 24.98 -16.43
C VAL A 155 7.45 24.01 -16.30
N PRO A 156 6.20 24.44 -16.54
CA PRO A 156 5.03 23.55 -16.53
C PRO A 156 5.04 22.61 -17.73
N GLY A 157 4.14 21.63 -17.72
CA GLY A 157 3.89 20.79 -18.88
C GLY A 157 3.43 21.59 -20.10
N ALA A 158 3.73 21.09 -21.30
CA ALA A 158 3.29 21.69 -22.54
C ALA A 158 1.75 21.69 -22.66
N PRO A 159 1.15 22.58 -23.50
CA PRO A 159 -0.30 22.63 -23.68
C PRO A 159 -0.96 21.29 -24.01
N ASP A 160 -0.26 20.43 -24.78
CA ASP A 160 -0.74 19.11 -25.18
C ASP A 160 -0.51 18.03 -24.08
N THR A 161 0.35 18.33 -23.11
CA THR A 161 0.69 17.47 -21.96
C THR A 161 0.77 18.31 -20.70
N PRO A 162 -0.35 18.91 -20.24
CA PRO A 162 -0.33 19.88 -19.15
C PRO A 162 0.03 19.21 -17.82
N THR A 163 0.67 19.97 -16.94
CA THR A 163 0.85 19.58 -15.55
C THR A 163 -0.51 19.32 -14.90
N VAL A 164 -0.66 18.17 -14.29
CA VAL A 164 -1.89 17.78 -13.58
C VAL A 164 -2.13 18.67 -12.36
N THR A 165 -3.41 18.96 -12.08
CA THR A 165 -3.82 19.77 -10.93
C THR A 165 -4.51 18.92 -9.88
N GLY A 166 -4.36 19.29 -8.61
CA GLY A 166 -4.96 18.60 -7.46
C GLY A 166 -3.99 18.47 -6.30
N THR A 167 -4.39 17.68 -5.30
CA THR A 167 -3.52 17.34 -4.16
C THR A 167 -2.97 15.94 -4.37
N PHE A 168 -1.66 15.83 -4.31
CA PHE A 168 -0.94 14.60 -4.58
C PHE A 168 0.03 14.27 -3.44
N HIS A 169 0.42 13.00 -3.35
CA HIS A 169 1.44 12.53 -2.42
C HIS A 169 2.66 12.04 -3.17
N VAL A 170 3.83 12.48 -2.72
CA VAL A 170 5.09 11.95 -3.22
C VAL A 170 5.20 10.49 -2.80
N TYR A 171 5.33 9.59 -3.78
CA TYR A 171 5.46 8.15 -3.53
C TYR A 171 6.84 7.58 -3.88
N LEU A 172 7.65 8.32 -4.66
CA LEU A 172 8.97 7.86 -5.08
C LEU A 172 9.91 9.05 -5.27
N LYS A 173 11.17 8.88 -4.87
CA LYS A 173 12.25 9.88 -5.04
C LYS A 173 13.52 9.20 -5.47
N TYR A 174 14.27 9.86 -6.35
CA TYR A 174 15.63 9.47 -6.74
C TYR A 174 16.59 10.65 -6.55
N GLU A 175 17.79 10.36 -6.07
CA GLU A 175 18.86 11.38 -6.03
C GLU A 175 19.31 11.76 -7.44
N SER A 176 19.29 10.80 -8.36
CA SER A 176 19.57 11.01 -9.78
C SER A 176 18.90 9.93 -10.60
N GLN A 177 18.39 10.30 -11.76
CA GLN A 177 17.75 9.37 -12.70
C GLN A 177 17.97 9.83 -14.15
N THR A 178 18.12 8.88 -15.06
CA THR A 178 18.01 9.16 -16.50
C THR A 178 16.55 9.25 -16.89
N MET A 179 16.13 10.39 -17.40
CA MET A 179 14.76 10.61 -17.90
C MET A 179 14.70 10.33 -19.39
N ARG A 180 13.75 9.50 -19.79
CA ARG A 180 13.49 9.14 -21.19
C ARG A 180 12.02 9.36 -21.48
N GLY A 181 11.72 9.85 -22.68
CA GLY A 181 10.35 10.06 -23.11
C GLY A 181 10.28 10.40 -24.59
N GLU A 182 9.08 10.80 -25.00
CA GLU A 182 8.77 11.24 -26.35
C GLU A 182 8.18 12.63 -26.29
N ASN A 183 8.68 13.52 -27.15
CA ASN A 183 8.14 14.87 -27.31
C ASN A 183 6.83 14.82 -28.12
N ALA A 184 6.06 15.91 -28.08
CA ALA A 184 4.78 16.04 -28.81
C ALA A 184 4.95 15.84 -30.35
N ASP A 185 6.14 16.08 -30.89
CA ASP A 185 6.47 15.87 -32.32
C ASP A 185 6.90 14.43 -32.65
N GLY A 186 6.85 13.51 -31.66
CA GLY A 186 7.27 12.11 -31.79
C GLY A 186 8.79 11.88 -31.70
N SER A 187 9.60 12.93 -31.49
CA SER A 187 11.01 12.80 -31.24
C SER A 187 11.27 12.25 -29.84
N LYS A 188 12.25 11.37 -29.70
CA LYS A 188 12.64 10.81 -28.39
C LYS A 188 13.70 11.69 -27.73
N TYR A 189 13.59 11.82 -26.42
CA TYR A 189 14.63 12.44 -25.61
C TYR A 189 15.17 11.47 -24.56
N GLU A 190 16.45 11.68 -24.23
CA GLU A 190 17.13 11.02 -23.14
C GLU A 190 18.02 12.04 -22.44
N THR A 191 17.76 12.27 -21.14
CA THR A 191 18.55 13.17 -20.32
C THR A 191 19.13 12.40 -19.14
N GLU A 192 20.43 12.22 -19.14
CA GLU A 192 21.12 11.50 -18.07
C GLU A 192 21.36 12.38 -16.84
N GLY A 193 21.35 11.72 -15.67
CA GLY A 193 21.77 12.34 -14.42
C GLY A 193 20.87 13.46 -13.91
N VAL A 194 19.58 13.46 -14.24
CA VAL A 194 18.62 14.44 -13.70
C VAL A 194 18.56 14.29 -12.17
N PRO A 195 18.93 15.32 -11.41
CA PRO A 195 19.01 15.21 -9.94
C PRO A 195 17.63 15.38 -9.28
N TRP A 196 17.48 14.79 -8.09
CA TRP A 196 16.35 14.99 -7.17
C TRP A 196 14.97 14.74 -7.76
N VAL A 197 14.85 13.74 -8.61
CA VAL A 197 13.59 13.40 -9.26
C VAL A 197 12.56 12.95 -8.22
N THR A 198 11.36 13.53 -8.30
CA THR A 198 10.27 13.28 -7.35
C THR A 198 8.99 12.96 -8.11
N TYR A 199 8.40 11.78 -7.83
CA TYR A 199 7.17 11.33 -8.43
C TYR A 199 6.00 11.53 -7.48
N PHE A 200 4.93 12.17 -7.97
CA PHE A 200 3.70 12.44 -7.22
C PHE A 200 2.42 12.05 -7.98
N THR A 201 2.52 11.69 -9.25
CA THR A 201 1.44 11.10 -10.02
C THR A 201 1.92 9.83 -10.69
N GLY A 202 1.02 8.84 -10.85
CA GLY A 202 1.26 7.69 -11.72
C GLY A 202 0.91 8.08 -13.16
N SER A 203 1.79 7.80 -14.09
CA SER A 203 1.50 7.84 -15.53
C SER A 203 0.84 6.54 -15.94
#